data_2a4fcfb49bd963ecc021827a7c9b00ad
#
_entry.id   2a4fcfb49bd963ecc021827a7c9b00ad
#
_cell.length_a   1.000
_cell.length_b   1.000
_cell.length_c   1.000
_cell.angle_alpha   90.00
_cell.angle_beta   90.00
_cell.angle_gamma   90.00
#
_symmetry.space_group_name_H-M   'P 1'
#
loop_
_entity.id
_entity.type
_entity.pdbx_description
1 polymer ?
#
loop_
_entity_poly.entity_id
_entity_poly.type
_entity_poly.pdbx_seq_one_letter_code
_entity_poly.pdbx_strand_id
1 'polypeptide(L)'
;MSIELIKEIKTTYVPEGFVAFWYLGQEGFLIKLAGKYMLIDSFLLDIPSRLYAPPVSAEFLDFVDYVFCSHSHLDHTDPETLGILPKHNDKALFFVPKPVVAKALEIGVPKDRLTGVSADKSIELDGIKVTPVPAAHEELHIDETGEYCELGYIIEGDGIKLYHAGDSCVYDGLEERLGVLDIAMLPINGRDYYRLKRNCIGNMDITEALNLARNTKSGLLIPMHFDLFPGNIENPAWFVDELWRDFRGQRFKIFALGERYIHCGK
;
A
#
# COMPACT_ATOMS: atom_id res chain seq x y z
N MET A 1 -1.92 22.32 1.14
CA MET A 1 -2.56 21.20 1.87
C MET A 1 -4.06 21.41 1.82
N SER A 2 -4.81 20.46 1.31
CA SER A 2 -6.18 20.72 0.92
C SER A 2 -7.16 20.24 1.99
N ILE A 3 -7.70 21.19 2.78
CA ILE A 3 -8.87 20.96 3.65
C ILE A 3 -10.04 20.42 2.82
N GLU A 4 -10.10 20.78 1.54
CA GLU A 4 -11.08 20.28 0.58
C GLU A 4 -10.95 18.78 0.35
N LEU A 5 -9.71 18.24 0.26
CA LEU A 5 -9.50 16.80 0.12
C LEU A 5 -10.00 16.03 1.37
N ILE A 6 -9.69 16.52 2.57
CA ILE A 6 -10.21 15.92 3.81
C ILE A 6 -11.75 15.96 3.86
N LYS A 7 -12.34 17.07 3.45
CA LYS A 7 -13.80 17.18 3.36
C LYS A 7 -14.37 16.20 2.33
N GLU A 8 -13.74 16.09 1.17
CA GLU A 8 -14.13 15.13 0.14
C GLU A 8 -14.08 13.70 0.69
N ILE A 9 -12.97 13.31 1.33
CA ILE A 9 -12.80 11.97 1.92
C ILE A 9 -13.93 11.68 2.92
N LYS A 10 -14.15 12.58 3.88
CA LYS A 10 -15.16 12.39 4.95
C LYS A 10 -16.58 12.32 4.40
N THR A 11 -16.89 13.06 3.33
CA THR A 11 -18.24 13.13 2.75
C THR A 11 -18.50 12.14 1.63
N THR A 12 -17.47 11.42 1.14
CA THR A 12 -17.65 10.43 0.09
C THR A 12 -18.44 9.23 0.60
N TYR A 13 -19.59 9.01 -0.01
CA TYR A 13 -20.39 7.81 0.21
C TYR A 13 -19.85 6.66 -0.67
N VAL A 14 -19.62 5.51 -0.05
CA VAL A 14 -19.19 4.27 -0.73
C VAL A 14 -20.24 3.20 -0.45
N PRO A 15 -21.01 2.78 -1.48
CA PRO A 15 -22.02 1.72 -1.31
C PRO A 15 -21.35 0.36 -1.00
N GLU A 16 -22.12 -0.57 -0.46
CA GLU A 16 -21.72 -1.98 -0.38
C GLU A 16 -21.35 -2.53 -1.76
N GLY A 17 -20.30 -3.33 -1.85
CA GLY A 17 -19.76 -3.84 -3.11
C GLY A 17 -18.85 -2.84 -3.85
N PHE A 18 -18.56 -1.67 -3.25
CA PHE A 18 -17.64 -0.68 -3.79
C PHE A 18 -16.49 -0.40 -2.83
N VAL A 19 -15.37 0.05 -3.39
CA VAL A 19 -14.22 0.56 -2.65
C VAL A 19 -13.79 1.92 -3.20
N ALA A 20 -13.42 2.84 -2.33
CA ALA A 20 -12.85 4.11 -2.73
C ALA A 20 -11.39 4.21 -2.33
N PHE A 21 -10.61 4.82 -3.19
CA PHE A 21 -9.17 5.08 -3.03
C PHE A 21 -8.91 6.58 -3.11
N TRP A 22 -7.95 7.05 -2.32
CA TRP A 22 -7.29 8.35 -2.48
C TRP A 22 -5.79 8.10 -2.48
N TYR A 23 -5.11 8.51 -3.54
CA TYR A 23 -3.67 8.33 -3.68
C TYR A 23 -2.91 9.39 -2.91
N LEU A 24 -2.05 8.96 -2.01
CA LEU A 24 -1.26 9.86 -1.16
C LEU A 24 0.19 10.03 -1.63
N GLY A 25 0.55 9.34 -2.71
CA GLY A 25 1.90 9.33 -3.29
C GLY A 25 2.68 8.08 -2.92
N GLN A 26 3.64 7.70 -3.74
CA GLN A 26 4.52 6.54 -3.61
C GLN A 26 3.73 5.22 -3.63
N GLU A 27 3.50 4.61 -2.49
CA GLU A 27 2.62 3.45 -2.26
C GLU A 27 1.45 3.79 -1.33
N GLY A 28 1.43 5.02 -0.85
CA GLY A 28 0.47 5.47 0.14
C GLY A 28 -0.94 5.60 -0.41
N PHE A 29 -1.88 4.91 0.21
CA PHE A 29 -3.30 5.04 -0.10
C PHE A 29 -4.13 5.23 1.16
N LEU A 30 -5.15 6.09 1.05
CA LEU A 30 -6.30 6.04 1.93
C LEU A 30 -7.40 5.26 1.20
N ILE A 31 -7.90 4.21 1.85
CA ILE A 31 -8.90 3.29 1.28
C ILE A 31 -10.16 3.35 2.17
N LYS A 32 -11.33 3.43 1.54
CA LYS A 32 -12.61 3.26 2.22
C LYS A 32 -13.32 2.02 1.69
N LEU A 33 -13.48 1.02 2.56
CA LEU A 33 -14.10 -0.27 2.27
C LEU A 33 -14.95 -0.72 3.47
N ALA A 34 -16.12 -1.29 3.23
CA ALA A 34 -17.04 -1.76 4.27
C ALA A 34 -17.29 -0.69 5.38
N GLY A 35 -17.40 0.57 4.97
CA GLY A 35 -17.61 1.70 5.89
C GLY A 35 -16.38 2.12 6.73
N LYS A 36 -15.23 1.46 6.57
CA LYS A 36 -14.00 1.72 7.33
C LYS A 36 -12.96 2.48 6.49
N TYR A 37 -12.21 3.35 7.15
CA TYR A 37 -11.10 4.08 6.54
C TYR A 37 -9.77 3.45 6.95
N MET A 38 -8.97 3.10 5.95
CA MET A 38 -7.66 2.46 6.12
C MET A 38 -6.57 3.32 5.47
N LEU A 39 -5.48 3.51 6.17
CA LEU A 39 -4.21 3.96 5.57
C LEU A 39 -3.33 2.75 5.34
N ILE A 40 -2.67 2.71 4.20
CA ILE A 40 -1.66 1.70 3.92
C ILE A 40 -0.43 2.38 3.34
N ASP A 41 0.73 2.11 3.91
CA ASP A 41 2.04 2.67 3.54
C ASP A 41 2.02 4.19 3.25
N SER A 42 1.28 4.95 4.06
CA SER A 42 1.14 6.38 3.86
C SER A 42 2.39 7.12 4.32
N PHE A 43 3.08 7.77 3.38
CA PHE A 43 4.26 8.58 3.63
C PHE A 43 3.91 10.07 3.61
N LEU A 44 3.65 10.64 4.78
CA LEU A 44 3.22 12.05 4.94
C LEU A 44 4.33 12.98 5.43
N LEU A 45 5.50 12.45 5.79
CA LEU A 45 6.66 13.25 6.15
C LEU A 45 7.13 14.07 4.94
N ASP A 46 7.13 15.40 5.10
CA ASP A 46 7.62 16.33 4.07
C ASP A 46 9.14 16.52 4.20
N ILE A 47 9.88 15.95 3.26
CA ILE A 47 11.35 16.00 3.21
C ILE A 47 11.85 16.51 1.85
N PRO A 48 13.02 17.16 1.79
CA PRO A 48 13.55 17.75 0.56
C PRO A 48 13.79 16.78 -0.61
N SER A 49 13.88 15.49 -0.34
CA SER A 49 14.06 14.46 -1.38
C SER A 49 12.78 14.06 -2.11
N ARG A 50 11.60 14.54 -1.68
CA ARG A 50 10.34 14.30 -2.38
C ARG A 50 10.21 15.20 -3.61
N LEU A 51 9.60 14.68 -4.67
CA LEU A 51 9.27 15.47 -5.86
C LEU A 51 8.06 16.40 -5.63
N TYR A 52 7.21 16.06 -4.68
CA TYR A 52 6.01 16.83 -4.34
C TYR A 52 5.66 16.64 -2.84
N ALA A 53 5.03 17.66 -2.25
CA ALA A 53 4.57 17.62 -0.86
C ALA A 53 3.41 16.63 -0.68
N PRO A 54 3.21 16.06 0.53
CA PRO A 54 2.08 15.19 0.81
C PRO A 54 0.74 15.94 0.63
N PRO A 55 -0.31 15.29 0.13
CA PRO A 55 -1.59 15.95 -0.18
C PRO A 55 -2.41 16.25 1.08
N VAL A 56 -2.13 15.56 2.19
CA VAL A 56 -2.77 15.73 3.50
C VAL A 56 -1.73 15.71 4.61
N SER A 57 -2.10 16.18 5.80
CA SER A 57 -1.31 16.05 7.02
C SER A 57 -1.95 15.05 7.97
N ALA A 58 -1.12 14.30 8.70
CA ALA A 58 -1.56 13.25 9.63
C ALA A 58 -2.50 13.77 10.73
N GLU A 59 -2.37 15.05 11.13
CA GLU A 59 -3.22 15.69 12.15
C GLU A 59 -4.71 15.77 11.75
N PHE A 60 -5.03 15.76 10.46
CA PHE A 60 -6.42 15.83 9.96
C PHE A 60 -7.06 14.46 9.72
N LEU A 61 -6.36 13.36 10.01
CA LEU A 61 -6.82 11.99 9.79
C LEU A 61 -7.48 11.37 11.03
N ASP A 62 -8.24 12.19 11.78
CA ASP A 62 -8.97 11.82 13.00
C ASP A 62 -10.07 10.77 12.79
N PHE A 63 -10.41 10.48 11.55
CA PHE A 63 -11.47 9.54 11.15
C PHE A 63 -10.96 8.16 10.72
N VAL A 64 -9.65 7.98 10.56
CA VAL A 64 -9.04 6.70 10.14
C VAL A 64 -9.28 5.62 11.21
N ASP A 65 -9.65 4.42 10.75
CA ASP A 65 -9.89 3.27 11.63
C ASP A 65 -8.65 2.37 11.74
N TYR A 66 -7.94 2.13 10.62
CA TYR A 66 -6.81 1.20 10.56
C TYR A 66 -5.64 1.80 9.81
N VAL A 67 -4.42 1.52 10.28
CA VAL A 67 -3.16 1.92 9.64
C VAL A 67 -2.30 0.67 9.46
N PHE A 68 -1.88 0.40 8.23
CA PHE A 68 -1.02 -0.72 7.87
C PHE A 68 0.31 -0.22 7.34
N CYS A 69 1.40 -0.84 7.80
CA CYS A 69 2.75 -0.65 7.26
C CYS A 69 3.27 -1.98 6.76
N SER A 70 3.84 -2.00 5.56
CA SER A 70 4.38 -3.21 4.94
C SER A 70 5.74 -3.62 5.49
N HIS A 71 6.61 -2.67 5.80
CA HIS A 71 7.96 -2.94 6.32
C HIS A 71 8.61 -1.69 6.96
N SER A 72 9.88 -1.82 7.35
CA SER A 72 10.56 -0.84 8.20
C SER A 72 11.15 0.38 7.47
N HIS A 73 11.13 0.46 6.13
CA HIS A 73 11.66 1.63 5.43
C HIS A 73 10.87 2.90 5.76
N LEU A 74 11.52 4.06 5.54
CA LEU A 74 11.02 5.36 5.98
C LEU A 74 9.68 5.72 5.31
N ASP A 75 9.54 5.40 4.03
CA ASP A 75 8.37 5.71 3.22
C ASP A 75 7.18 4.74 3.44
N HIS A 76 7.35 3.70 4.29
CA HIS A 76 6.32 2.75 4.69
C HIS A 76 6.02 2.81 6.19
N THR A 77 7.06 2.94 7.03
CA THR A 77 6.93 3.15 8.48
C THR A 77 7.23 4.63 8.77
N ASP A 78 6.35 5.50 8.31
CA ASP A 78 6.50 6.95 8.34
C ASP A 78 6.35 7.52 9.75
N PRO A 79 7.39 8.22 10.28
CA PRO A 79 7.33 8.82 11.61
C PRO A 79 6.32 9.98 11.71
N GLU A 80 6.00 10.67 10.62
CA GLU A 80 4.94 11.71 10.61
C GLU A 80 3.57 11.05 10.79
N THR A 81 3.24 10.04 9.98
CA THR A 81 1.99 9.30 10.08
C THR A 81 1.87 8.61 11.44
N LEU A 82 2.86 7.80 11.81
CA LEU A 82 2.81 6.98 13.01
C LEU A 82 3.00 7.76 14.30
N GLY A 83 3.70 8.91 14.27
CA GLY A 83 3.98 9.74 15.45
C GLY A 83 2.96 10.86 15.69
N ILE A 84 2.29 11.35 14.65
CA ILE A 84 1.34 12.46 14.73
C ILE A 84 -0.10 11.95 14.78
N LEU A 85 -0.48 11.02 13.89
CA LEU A 85 -1.85 10.51 13.81
C LEU A 85 -2.39 10.03 15.16
N PRO A 86 -1.67 9.22 15.99
CA PRO A 86 -2.20 8.73 17.26
C PRO A 86 -2.47 9.83 18.31
N LYS A 87 -1.92 11.05 18.12
CA LYS A 87 -2.18 12.21 19.00
C LYS A 87 -3.47 12.92 18.64
N HIS A 88 -3.94 12.78 17.40
CA HIS A 88 -5.14 13.42 16.86
C HIS A 88 -6.30 12.45 16.60
N ASN A 89 -6.02 11.15 16.68
CA ASN A 89 -6.97 10.07 16.49
C ASN A 89 -6.76 9.04 17.62
N ASP A 90 -7.73 8.93 18.51
CA ASP A 90 -7.69 8.05 19.68
C ASP A 90 -8.19 6.62 19.42
N LYS A 91 -8.77 6.37 18.23
CA LYS A 91 -9.40 5.10 17.88
C LYS A 91 -8.60 4.24 16.88
N ALA A 92 -7.73 4.85 16.08
CA ALA A 92 -7.00 4.14 15.03
C ALA A 92 -6.15 3.00 15.60
N LEU A 93 -6.27 1.82 14.98
CA LEU A 93 -5.46 0.65 15.25
C LEU A 93 -4.34 0.52 14.22
N PHE A 94 -3.16 0.14 14.66
CA PHE A 94 -1.94 0.08 13.85
C PHE A 94 -1.47 -1.36 13.70
N PHE A 95 -1.17 -1.76 12.47
CA PHE A 95 -0.73 -3.09 12.10
C PHE A 95 0.60 -2.99 11.35
N VAL A 96 1.61 -3.64 11.87
CA VAL A 96 2.96 -3.66 11.29
C VAL A 96 3.50 -5.09 11.32
N PRO A 97 4.45 -5.49 10.47
CA PRO A 97 5.16 -6.76 10.63
C PRO A 97 5.73 -6.88 12.05
N LYS A 98 5.74 -8.06 12.64
CA LYS A 98 6.29 -8.25 13.99
C LYS A 98 7.70 -7.68 14.17
N PRO A 99 8.64 -7.85 13.22
CA PRO A 99 9.97 -7.23 13.34
C PRO A 99 9.96 -5.69 13.39
N VAL A 100 8.88 -5.05 12.93
CA VAL A 100 8.74 -3.58 12.90
C VAL A 100 8.13 -2.99 14.18
N VAL A 101 7.58 -3.84 15.07
CA VAL A 101 6.88 -3.39 16.29
C VAL A 101 7.74 -2.48 17.17
N ALA A 102 9.02 -2.82 17.39
CA ALA A 102 9.91 -2.01 18.20
C ALA A 102 10.07 -0.60 17.63
N LYS A 103 10.27 -0.49 16.31
CA LYS A 103 10.38 0.79 15.60
C LYS A 103 9.10 1.61 15.71
N ALA A 104 7.93 0.99 15.54
CA ALA A 104 6.64 1.69 15.66
C ALA A 104 6.42 2.26 17.08
N LEU A 105 6.81 1.52 18.11
CA LEU A 105 6.78 2.01 19.50
C LEU A 105 7.73 3.18 19.72
N GLU A 106 8.96 3.13 19.19
CA GLU A 106 9.93 4.23 19.26
C GLU A 106 9.43 5.51 18.58
N ILE A 107 8.72 5.39 17.46
CA ILE A 107 8.08 6.52 16.78
C ILE A 107 6.96 7.13 17.61
N GLY A 108 6.29 6.35 18.46
CA GLY A 108 5.26 6.85 19.37
C GLY A 108 3.87 6.25 19.16
N VAL A 109 3.75 5.15 18.43
CA VAL A 109 2.48 4.40 18.37
C VAL A 109 2.13 3.84 19.75
N PRO A 110 0.93 4.08 20.30
CA PRO A 110 0.52 3.54 21.58
C PRO A 110 0.49 2.00 21.57
N LYS A 111 1.09 1.39 22.59
CA LYS A 111 1.24 -0.07 22.68
C LYS A 111 -0.09 -0.83 22.65
N ASP A 112 -1.12 -0.27 23.26
CA ASP A 112 -2.48 -0.83 23.34
C ASP A 112 -3.26 -0.76 22.01
N ARG A 113 -2.75 0.01 21.04
CA ARG A 113 -3.31 0.15 19.71
C ARG A 113 -2.42 -0.44 18.60
N LEU A 114 -1.28 -1.01 18.94
CA LEU A 114 -0.30 -1.59 18.01
C LEU A 114 -0.37 -3.11 18.02
N THR A 115 -0.50 -3.69 16.83
CA THR A 115 -0.49 -5.14 16.60
C THR A 115 0.63 -5.52 15.65
N GLY A 116 1.54 -6.37 16.07
CA GLY A 116 2.50 -7.04 15.21
C GLY A 116 1.83 -8.22 14.49
N VAL A 117 1.82 -8.19 13.14
CA VAL A 117 1.20 -9.23 12.32
C VAL A 117 2.25 -10.19 11.73
N SER A 118 1.83 -11.42 11.44
CA SER A 118 2.65 -12.47 10.81
C SER A 118 2.07 -12.86 9.48
N ALA A 119 2.93 -13.24 8.54
CA ALA A 119 2.52 -13.77 7.25
C ALA A 119 1.54 -14.94 7.39
N ASP A 120 0.60 -15.03 6.47
CA ASP A 120 -0.42 -16.09 6.35
C ASP A 120 -1.36 -16.23 7.59
N LYS A 121 -1.32 -15.28 8.54
CA LYS A 121 -2.22 -15.23 9.71
C LYS A 121 -3.23 -14.11 9.55
N SER A 122 -4.42 -14.46 9.08
CA SER A 122 -5.51 -13.49 8.90
C SER A 122 -5.98 -12.91 10.22
N ILE A 123 -6.42 -11.64 10.16
CA ILE A 123 -7.09 -10.91 11.24
C ILE A 123 -8.45 -10.42 10.73
N GLU A 124 -9.44 -10.39 11.63
CA GLU A 124 -10.79 -9.89 11.34
C GLU A 124 -10.99 -8.53 12.02
N LEU A 125 -11.40 -7.53 11.24
CA LEU A 125 -11.54 -6.15 11.66
C LEU A 125 -12.91 -5.58 11.22
N ASP A 126 -13.93 -5.72 12.04
CA ASP A 126 -15.26 -5.13 11.80
C ASP A 126 -15.83 -5.37 10.37
N GLY A 127 -15.79 -6.62 9.92
CA GLY A 127 -16.30 -7.01 8.59
C GLY A 127 -15.26 -6.92 7.47
N ILE A 128 -14.02 -6.60 7.80
CA ILE A 128 -12.87 -6.65 6.90
C ILE A 128 -11.93 -7.76 7.38
N LYS A 129 -11.56 -8.67 6.48
CA LYS A 129 -10.52 -9.66 6.72
C LYS A 129 -9.21 -9.20 6.08
N VAL A 130 -8.14 -9.20 6.86
CA VAL A 130 -6.81 -8.85 6.37
C VAL A 130 -5.88 -10.04 6.54
N THR A 131 -5.24 -10.45 5.44
CA THR A 131 -4.25 -11.53 5.43
C THR A 131 -2.91 -10.97 4.99
N PRO A 132 -1.93 -10.87 5.90
CA PRO A 132 -0.57 -10.49 5.54
C PRO A 132 0.07 -11.58 4.67
N VAL A 133 0.77 -11.17 3.61
CA VAL A 133 1.46 -12.04 2.65
C VAL A 133 2.94 -11.69 2.68
N PRO A 134 3.88 -12.65 2.68
CA PRO A 134 5.30 -12.33 2.57
C PRO A 134 5.57 -11.44 1.35
N ALA A 135 6.40 -10.42 1.49
CA ALA A 135 6.87 -9.59 0.40
C ALA A 135 8.38 -9.81 0.20
N ALA A 136 8.81 -9.94 -1.05
CA ALA A 136 10.22 -10.14 -1.39
C ALA A 136 10.82 -8.80 -1.86
N HIS A 137 11.40 -8.06 -0.93
CA HIS A 137 12.12 -6.84 -1.26
C HIS A 137 13.50 -7.20 -1.81
N GLU A 138 13.54 -7.58 -3.11
CA GLU A 138 14.46 -8.43 -3.87
C GLU A 138 14.44 -9.89 -3.42
N GLU A 139 14.55 -10.18 -2.13
CA GLU A 139 14.50 -11.51 -1.53
C GLU A 139 13.50 -11.54 -0.35
N LEU A 140 13.14 -12.73 0.08
CA LEU A 140 12.33 -12.92 1.27
C LEU A 140 13.24 -12.86 2.51
N HIS A 141 13.07 -11.84 3.35
CA HIS A 141 13.84 -11.69 4.57
C HIS A 141 13.05 -12.21 5.78
N ILE A 142 13.68 -13.08 6.54
CA ILE A 142 13.13 -13.66 7.77
C ILE A 142 14.07 -13.31 8.93
N ASP A 143 13.51 -12.80 10.02
CA ASP A 143 14.28 -12.49 11.22
C ASP A 143 14.67 -13.75 12.01
N GLU A 144 15.45 -13.58 13.06
CA GLU A 144 15.89 -14.68 13.94
C GLU A 144 14.75 -15.41 14.66
N THR A 145 13.54 -14.84 14.71
CA THR A 145 12.34 -15.45 15.30
C THR A 145 11.49 -16.20 14.28
N GLY A 146 11.88 -16.19 13.01
CA GLY A 146 11.14 -16.83 11.92
C GLY A 146 10.01 -16.00 11.33
N GLU A 147 9.96 -14.68 11.62
CA GLU A 147 8.95 -13.77 11.09
C GLU A 147 9.47 -13.03 9.86
N TYR A 148 8.62 -12.85 8.85
CA TYR A 148 8.97 -12.07 7.66
C TYR A 148 9.09 -10.57 8.00
N CYS A 149 10.14 -9.92 7.47
CA CYS A 149 10.41 -8.51 7.71
C CYS A 149 9.56 -7.59 6.84
N GLU A 150 9.19 -8.05 5.65
CA GLU A 150 8.37 -7.35 4.67
C GLU A 150 7.09 -8.13 4.39
N LEU A 151 5.95 -7.42 4.35
CA LEU A 151 4.62 -7.97 4.11
C LEU A 151 3.84 -7.11 3.12
N GLY A 152 3.15 -7.77 2.20
CA GLY A 152 1.99 -7.21 1.54
C GLY A 152 0.70 -7.57 2.29
N TYR A 153 -0.44 -7.03 1.85
CA TYR A 153 -1.73 -7.26 2.51
C TYR A 153 -2.83 -7.61 1.51
N ILE A 154 -3.46 -8.77 1.69
CA ILE A 154 -4.76 -9.06 1.08
C ILE A 154 -5.82 -8.51 2.02
N ILE A 155 -6.70 -7.66 1.50
CA ILE A 155 -7.81 -7.05 2.25
C ILE A 155 -9.12 -7.46 1.57
N GLU A 156 -10.01 -8.09 2.35
CA GLU A 156 -11.29 -8.61 1.88
C GLU A 156 -12.44 -7.95 2.67
N GLY A 157 -13.41 -7.38 1.97
CA GLY A 157 -14.57 -6.74 2.57
C GLY A 157 -15.63 -6.45 1.51
N ASP A 158 -16.91 -6.49 1.86
CA ASP A 158 -18.04 -6.20 0.97
C ASP A 158 -17.97 -6.95 -0.37
N GLY A 159 -17.43 -8.18 -0.38
CA GLY A 159 -17.28 -9.00 -1.59
C GLY A 159 -16.12 -8.57 -2.50
N ILE A 160 -15.28 -7.63 -2.06
CA ILE A 160 -14.07 -7.18 -2.78
C ILE A 160 -12.84 -7.79 -2.14
N LYS A 161 -11.93 -8.32 -2.97
CA LYS A 161 -10.61 -8.81 -2.58
C LYS A 161 -9.54 -7.97 -3.26
N LEU A 162 -8.81 -7.17 -2.51
CA LEU A 162 -7.70 -6.37 -2.99
C LEU A 162 -6.36 -6.85 -2.38
N TYR A 163 -5.28 -6.67 -3.13
CA TYR A 163 -3.92 -6.92 -2.67
C TYR A 163 -3.08 -5.66 -2.84
N HIS A 164 -2.44 -5.22 -1.76
CA HIS A 164 -1.39 -4.21 -1.75
C HIS A 164 -0.07 -4.91 -1.51
N ALA A 165 0.84 -4.85 -2.48
CA ALA A 165 2.05 -5.66 -2.46
C ALA A 165 3.07 -5.19 -1.41
N GLY A 166 3.04 -3.92 -1.00
CA GLY A 166 4.21 -3.29 -0.41
C GLY A 166 5.37 -3.32 -1.40
N ASP A 167 6.58 -3.20 -0.92
CA ASP A 167 7.78 -3.39 -1.71
C ASP A 167 8.04 -4.87 -1.93
N SER A 168 7.82 -5.34 -3.15
CA SER A 168 7.95 -6.76 -3.48
C SER A 168 8.35 -7.01 -4.92
N CYS A 169 9.18 -8.02 -5.12
CA CYS A 169 9.35 -8.74 -6.37
C CYS A 169 8.37 -9.93 -6.44
N VAL A 170 8.19 -10.51 -7.62
CA VAL A 170 7.52 -11.81 -7.77
C VAL A 170 8.44 -12.91 -7.26
N TYR A 171 7.91 -13.85 -6.50
CA TYR A 171 8.61 -15.02 -5.98
C TYR A 171 7.75 -16.27 -6.10
N ASP A 172 8.37 -17.44 -6.02
CA ASP A 172 7.68 -18.74 -6.13
C ASP A 172 6.64 -18.92 -5.02
N GLY A 173 5.39 -19.17 -5.40
CA GLY A 173 4.26 -19.33 -4.48
C GLY A 173 3.47 -18.06 -4.19
N LEU A 174 3.87 -16.90 -4.73
CA LEU A 174 3.11 -15.66 -4.54
C LEU A 174 1.72 -15.74 -5.19
N GLU A 175 1.66 -16.20 -6.45
CA GLU A 175 0.41 -16.30 -7.20
C GLU A 175 -0.61 -17.23 -6.52
N GLU A 176 -0.14 -18.36 -5.97
CA GLU A 176 -0.98 -19.32 -5.24
C GLU A 176 -1.56 -18.71 -3.96
N ARG A 177 -0.76 -17.90 -3.23
CA ARG A 177 -1.24 -17.18 -2.04
C ARG A 177 -2.29 -16.14 -2.38
N LEU A 178 -2.08 -15.41 -3.47
CA LEU A 178 -2.98 -14.35 -3.89
C LEU A 178 -4.30 -14.92 -4.45
N GLY A 179 -4.24 -15.97 -5.26
CA GLY A 179 -5.39 -16.49 -5.98
C GLY A 179 -5.99 -15.44 -6.90
N VAL A 180 -7.33 -15.46 -7.06
CA VAL A 180 -8.03 -14.46 -7.88
C VAL A 180 -8.25 -13.18 -7.08
N LEU A 181 -7.95 -12.02 -7.70
CA LEU A 181 -8.09 -10.70 -7.10
C LEU A 181 -9.12 -9.86 -7.86
N ASP A 182 -9.85 -9.00 -7.15
CA ASP A 182 -10.59 -7.92 -7.79
C ASP A 182 -9.65 -6.75 -8.12
N ILE A 183 -8.70 -6.46 -7.23
CA ILE A 183 -7.77 -5.34 -7.38
C ILE A 183 -6.37 -5.78 -6.97
N ALA A 184 -5.37 -5.49 -7.81
CA ALA A 184 -3.95 -5.62 -7.49
C ALA A 184 -3.30 -4.23 -7.49
N MET A 185 -2.63 -3.88 -6.38
CA MET A 185 -1.85 -2.65 -6.20
C MET A 185 -0.39 -3.08 -6.14
N LEU A 186 0.37 -2.81 -7.22
CA LEU A 186 1.69 -3.40 -7.44
C LEU A 186 2.74 -2.32 -7.74
N PRO A 187 3.94 -2.40 -7.13
CA PRO A 187 5.05 -1.52 -7.47
C PRO A 187 5.50 -1.78 -8.92
N ILE A 188 5.97 -0.73 -9.60
CA ILE A 188 6.48 -0.82 -10.98
C ILE A 188 7.85 -0.16 -11.16
N ASN A 189 8.48 0.33 -10.10
CA ASN A 189 9.78 1.00 -10.17
C ASN A 189 10.93 0.07 -10.59
N GLY A 190 10.75 -1.24 -10.45
CA GLY A 190 11.73 -2.23 -10.91
C GLY A 190 13.02 -2.26 -10.11
N ARG A 191 14.01 -2.95 -10.69
CA ARG A 191 15.37 -3.09 -10.18
C ARG A 191 16.33 -3.09 -11.37
N ASP A 192 17.29 -2.18 -11.35
CA ASP A 192 18.29 -2.06 -12.40
C ASP A 192 19.65 -1.64 -11.82
N TYR A 193 20.66 -1.68 -12.68
CA TYR A 193 22.03 -1.33 -12.30
C TYR A 193 22.17 0.05 -11.66
N TYR A 194 21.40 1.05 -12.10
CA TYR A 194 21.52 2.43 -11.58
C TYR A 194 20.84 2.57 -10.22
N ARG A 195 19.74 1.86 -10.00
CA ARG A 195 19.06 1.77 -8.68
C ARG A 195 19.94 1.04 -7.68
N LEU A 196 20.50 -0.11 -8.05
CA LEU A 196 21.44 -0.88 -7.22
C LEU A 196 22.68 -0.07 -6.82
N LYS A 197 23.24 0.72 -7.74
CA LYS A 197 24.39 1.60 -7.42
C LYS A 197 24.05 2.73 -6.42
N ARG A 198 22.79 3.06 -6.25
CA ARG A 198 22.29 4.04 -5.28
C ARG A 198 21.77 3.43 -4.01
N ASN A 199 21.98 2.11 -3.82
CA ASN A 199 21.41 1.31 -2.74
C ASN A 199 19.86 1.39 -2.69
N CYS A 200 19.22 1.57 -3.85
CA CYS A 200 17.79 1.38 -3.98
C CYS A 200 17.54 -0.11 -4.11
N ILE A 201 16.95 -0.71 -3.09
CA ILE A 201 16.47 -2.08 -3.14
C ILE A 201 15.31 -2.14 -4.13
N GLY A 202 15.25 -3.19 -4.95
CA GLY A 202 14.34 -3.24 -6.07
C GLY A 202 13.02 -3.92 -5.76
N ASN A 203 12.06 -3.64 -6.63
CA ASN A 203 10.72 -4.18 -6.63
C ASN A 203 10.38 -4.81 -7.98
N MET A 204 9.12 -5.22 -8.17
CA MET A 204 8.62 -5.62 -9.48
C MET A 204 8.90 -4.54 -10.53
N ASP A 205 9.28 -4.97 -11.71
CA ASP A 205 9.24 -4.13 -12.89
C ASP A 205 7.83 -4.14 -13.53
N ILE A 206 7.67 -3.35 -14.58
CA ILE A 206 6.40 -3.22 -15.30
C ILE A 206 5.91 -4.58 -15.81
N THR A 207 6.79 -5.36 -16.44
CA THR A 207 6.46 -6.68 -17.03
C THR A 207 6.05 -7.68 -15.95
N GLU A 208 6.74 -7.70 -14.82
CA GLU A 208 6.40 -8.56 -13.68
C GLU A 208 5.04 -8.20 -13.09
N ALA A 209 4.76 -6.91 -12.87
CA ALA A 209 3.48 -6.44 -12.34
C ALA A 209 2.31 -6.78 -13.29
N LEU A 210 2.48 -6.59 -14.60
CA LEU A 210 1.48 -6.95 -15.61
C LEU A 210 1.23 -8.47 -15.66
N ASN A 211 2.27 -9.28 -15.60
CA ASN A 211 2.15 -10.73 -15.56
C ASN A 211 1.45 -11.23 -14.29
N LEU A 212 1.83 -10.70 -13.13
CA LEU A 212 1.19 -11.06 -11.86
C LEU A 212 -0.30 -10.72 -11.87
N ALA A 213 -0.67 -9.52 -12.35
CA ALA A 213 -2.06 -9.11 -12.48
C ALA A 213 -2.86 -10.03 -13.41
N ARG A 214 -2.26 -10.46 -14.54
CA ARG A 214 -2.88 -11.42 -15.47
C ARG A 214 -3.05 -12.79 -14.84
N ASN A 215 -2.02 -13.31 -14.16
CA ASN A 215 -2.01 -14.65 -13.58
C ASN A 215 -2.99 -14.77 -12.41
N THR A 216 -3.12 -13.71 -11.60
CA THR A 216 -4.12 -13.61 -10.53
C THR A 216 -5.50 -13.19 -11.05
N LYS A 217 -5.69 -13.00 -12.36
CA LYS A 217 -6.94 -12.55 -13.00
C LYS A 217 -7.49 -11.28 -12.35
N SER A 218 -6.61 -10.37 -11.99
CA SER A 218 -6.98 -9.12 -11.32
C SER A 218 -7.93 -8.29 -12.17
N GLY A 219 -9.07 -7.91 -11.59
CA GLY A 219 -10.07 -7.12 -12.29
C GLY A 219 -9.59 -5.69 -12.58
N LEU A 220 -8.77 -5.13 -11.70
CA LEU A 220 -8.15 -3.81 -11.82
C LEU A 220 -6.68 -3.89 -11.36
N LEU A 221 -5.76 -3.32 -12.15
CA LEU A 221 -4.36 -3.13 -11.75
C LEU A 221 -4.11 -1.64 -11.43
N ILE A 222 -3.53 -1.38 -10.27
CA ILE A 222 -3.10 -0.06 -9.82
C ILE A 222 -1.58 -0.09 -9.69
N PRO A 223 -0.83 0.53 -10.61
CA PRO A 223 0.62 0.67 -10.46
C PRO A 223 0.94 1.68 -9.36
N MET A 224 1.98 1.43 -8.57
CA MET A 224 2.44 2.27 -7.47
C MET A 224 3.97 2.28 -7.39
N HIS A 225 4.54 3.00 -6.42
CA HIS A 225 5.99 3.13 -6.13
C HIS A 225 6.82 3.64 -7.30
N PHE A 226 6.36 4.66 -8.02
CA PHE A 226 7.07 5.10 -9.23
C PHE A 226 7.28 6.61 -9.37
N ASP A 227 6.77 7.45 -8.46
CA ASP A 227 6.63 8.88 -8.75
C ASP A 227 7.20 9.84 -7.71
N LEU A 228 7.72 9.37 -6.56
CA LEU A 228 8.07 10.25 -5.44
C LEU A 228 9.55 10.63 -5.34
N PHE A 229 10.47 9.69 -5.49
CA PHE A 229 11.90 9.92 -5.27
C PHE A 229 12.67 10.01 -6.60
N PRO A 230 13.42 11.12 -6.88
CA PRO A 230 14.08 11.33 -8.18
C PRO A 230 15.00 10.20 -8.64
N GLY A 231 15.54 9.42 -7.70
CA GLY A 231 16.43 8.30 -8.00
C GLY A 231 15.72 6.97 -8.21
N ASN A 232 14.40 6.91 -7.98
CA ASN A 232 13.59 5.68 -7.96
C ASN A 232 12.25 5.86 -8.69
N ILE A 233 12.17 6.79 -9.63
CA ILE A 233 10.99 6.99 -10.47
C ILE A 233 10.96 5.98 -11.62
N GLU A 234 9.75 5.64 -12.06
CA GLU A 234 9.52 4.93 -13.31
C GLU A 234 8.55 5.72 -14.19
N ASN A 235 8.68 5.61 -15.50
CA ASN A 235 7.81 6.33 -16.42
C ASN A 235 6.50 5.54 -16.63
N PRO A 236 5.36 6.01 -16.13
CA PRO A 236 4.10 5.30 -16.27
C PRO A 236 3.62 5.17 -17.73
N ALA A 237 4.19 5.95 -18.67
CA ALA A 237 3.90 5.79 -20.10
C ALA A 237 4.41 4.44 -20.64
N TRP A 238 5.53 3.92 -20.11
CA TRP A 238 6.03 2.60 -20.51
C TRP A 238 5.11 1.47 -20.01
N PHE A 239 4.56 1.61 -18.81
CA PHE A 239 3.52 0.70 -18.31
C PHE A 239 2.30 0.68 -19.24
N VAL A 240 1.82 1.84 -19.67
CA VAL A 240 0.68 1.94 -20.58
C VAL A 240 1.02 1.36 -21.97
N ASP A 241 2.23 1.62 -22.49
CA ASP A 241 2.67 1.10 -23.79
C ASP A 241 2.72 -0.43 -23.79
N GLU A 242 3.34 -1.05 -22.78
CA GLU A 242 3.43 -2.50 -22.65
C GLU A 242 2.06 -3.13 -22.43
N LEU A 243 1.24 -2.54 -21.54
CA LEU A 243 -0.13 -2.98 -21.30
C LEU A 243 -0.94 -2.98 -22.60
N TRP A 244 -0.84 -1.89 -23.38
CA TRP A 244 -1.59 -1.75 -24.64
C TRP A 244 -1.10 -2.73 -25.71
N ARG A 245 0.18 -3.05 -25.74
CA ARG A 245 0.77 -4.00 -26.67
C ARG A 245 0.43 -5.45 -26.35
N ASP A 246 0.60 -5.86 -25.08
CA ASP A 246 0.64 -7.27 -24.72
C ASP A 246 -0.46 -7.71 -23.71
N PHE A 247 -1.17 -6.74 -23.08
CA PHE A 247 -2.15 -7.00 -22.02
C PHE A 247 -3.48 -6.23 -22.21
N ARG A 248 -3.92 -6.05 -23.42
CA ARG A 248 -5.06 -5.17 -23.82
C ARG A 248 -6.37 -5.36 -23.05
N GLY A 249 -6.58 -6.51 -22.44
CA GLY A 249 -7.78 -6.79 -21.66
C GLY A 249 -7.69 -6.35 -20.19
N GLN A 250 -6.49 -5.98 -19.70
CA GLN A 250 -6.27 -5.60 -18.32
C GLN A 250 -6.77 -4.17 -18.07
N ARG A 251 -7.75 -4.02 -17.18
CA ARG A 251 -8.15 -2.70 -16.68
C ARG A 251 -7.09 -2.19 -15.70
N PHE A 252 -6.83 -0.89 -15.75
CA PHE A 252 -5.83 -0.25 -14.89
C PHE A 252 -6.26 1.15 -14.47
N LYS A 253 -5.64 1.67 -13.40
CA LYS A 253 -5.80 3.04 -12.96
C LYS A 253 -4.44 3.60 -12.50
N ILE A 254 -3.96 4.65 -13.18
CA ILE A 254 -2.86 5.50 -12.71
C ILE A 254 -3.48 6.72 -12.06
N PHE A 255 -3.00 7.08 -10.87
CA PHE A 255 -3.56 8.17 -10.08
C PHE A 255 -2.75 9.46 -10.23
N ALA A 256 -3.44 10.59 -10.19
CA ALA A 256 -2.85 11.84 -9.78
C ALA A 256 -2.82 11.94 -8.24
N LEU A 257 -1.90 12.75 -7.69
CA LEU A 257 -1.78 12.95 -6.25
C LEU A 257 -3.08 13.52 -5.66
N GLY A 258 -3.60 12.89 -4.61
CA GLY A 258 -4.87 13.25 -3.97
C GLY A 258 -6.11 12.85 -4.76
N GLU A 259 -5.98 12.21 -5.90
CA GLU A 259 -7.11 11.79 -6.72
C GLU A 259 -7.92 10.70 -6.03
N ARG A 260 -9.27 10.89 -6.06
CA ARG A 260 -10.23 9.86 -5.67
C ARG A 260 -10.59 8.97 -6.85
N TYR A 261 -10.68 7.67 -6.59
CA TYR A 261 -11.27 6.70 -7.51
C TYR A 261 -12.20 5.74 -6.76
N ILE A 262 -13.40 5.52 -7.29
CA ILE A 262 -14.35 4.56 -6.72
C ILE A 262 -14.48 3.40 -7.70
N HIS A 263 -14.23 2.18 -7.21
CA HIS A 263 -14.31 0.95 -7.99
C HIS A 263 -15.45 0.07 -7.49
N CYS A 264 -16.18 -0.52 -8.44
CA CYS A 264 -17.20 -1.54 -8.17
C CYS A 264 -16.53 -2.92 -8.24
N GLY A 265 -16.68 -3.73 -7.20
CA GLY A 265 -16.35 -5.15 -7.24
C GLY A 265 -17.10 -5.88 -8.37
N LYS A 266 -16.74 -7.14 -8.61
CA LYS A 266 -17.39 -7.98 -9.63
C LYS A 266 -18.81 -8.37 -9.25
#